data_dc99b08a09dcd4e61b337522d79dace9
#
_entry.id   dc99b08a09dcd4e61b337522d79dace9
#
_cell.length_a   1.000
_cell.length_b   1.000
_cell.length_c   1.000
_cell.angle_alpha   90.00
_cell.angle_beta   90.00
_cell.angle_gamma   90.00
#
_symmetry.space_group_name_H-M   'P 1'
#
loop_
_entity.id
_entity.type
_entity.pdbx_description
1 polymer ?
#
loop_
_entity_poly.entity_id
_entity_poly.type
_entity_poly.pdbx_seq_one_letter_code
_entity_poly.pdbx_strand_id
1 'polypeptide(L)'
;MYKSIEQIGMLIEQPPILYRALYPNAIWRIPVPNKKTVYLTFDDGPIPEVTPWVLDLLDKYNIKATFFCVGDNVRKYGHIYDDLLKRGHAVGNHTFHHLQGWLNRSWTFLNDTQKAKGLIHSNLFRPPHGHMIFPQPTLLKKKGYKIIMWDVVTRDYSKYMTPKQVLENVKRYTRDGSIIVFHDSLKAEV
;
A
#
# COMPACT_ATOMS: atom_id res chain seq x y z
N MET A 1 -31.44 -2.68 4.83
CA MET A 1 -30.17 -2.39 5.53
C MET A 1 -29.02 -2.61 4.52
N TYR A 2 -28.70 -1.57 3.74
CA TYR A 2 -27.63 -1.64 2.73
C TYR A 2 -26.28 -1.62 3.45
N LYS A 3 -25.56 -2.75 3.46
CA LYS A 3 -24.13 -2.74 3.78
C LYS A 3 -23.44 -1.94 2.68
N SER A 4 -22.72 -0.88 3.03
CA SER A 4 -22.01 -0.04 2.06
C SER A 4 -21.03 -0.89 1.27
N ILE A 5 -20.78 -0.52 0.00
CA ILE A 5 -19.81 -1.19 -0.89
C ILE A 5 -18.41 -1.26 -0.23
N GLU A 6 -18.08 -0.33 0.66
CA GLU A 6 -16.88 -0.37 1.49
C GLU A 6 -16.80 -1.60 2.41
N GLN A 7 -17.95 -2.07 2.96
CA GLN A 7 -17.97 -3.27 3.80
C GLN A 7 -17.75 -4.57 3.01
N ILE A 8 -18.09 -4.61 1.73
CA ILE A 8 -17.88 -5.80 0.88
C ILE A 8 -16.41 -5.89 0.44
N GLY A 9 -15.76 -4.76 0.14
CA GLY A 9 -14.32 -4.71 -0.17
C GLY A 9 -13.42 -5.06 1.02
N MET A 10 -13.90 -4.86 2.26
CA MET A 10 -13.16 -5.14 3.51
C MET A 10 -13.12 -6.61 3.92
N LEU A 11 -13.78 -7.52 3.19
CA LEU A 11 -13.85 -8.95 3.55
C LEU A 11 -12.92 -9.85 2.72
N ILE A 12 -12.09 -9.27 1.84
CA ILE A 12 -11.30 -10.05 0.87
C ILE A 12 -9.82 -9.94 1.22
N GLU A 13 -9.25 -11.01 1.76
CA GLU A 13 -7.82 -11.12 2.08
C GLU A 13 -6.96 -11.28 0.82
N GLN A 14 -7.52 -11.89 -0.22
CA GLN A 14 -6.87 -12.07 -1.52
C GLN A 14 -7.74 -11.51 -2.65
N PRO A 15 -7.26 -10.56 -3.46
CA PRO A 15 -8.02 -10.01 -4.57
C PRO A 15 -8.43 -11.10 -5.57
N PRO A 16 -9.74 -11.23 -5.90
CA PRO A 16 -10.23 -12.22 -6.86
C PRO A 16 -9.64 -11.98 -8.27
N ILE A 17 -9.61 -13.03 -9.08
CA ILE A 17 -9.13 -12.96 -10.47
C ILE A 17 -9.82 -11.88 -11.28
N LEU A 18 -11.16 -11.73 -11.14
CA LEU A 18 -11.92 -10.71 -11.84
C LEU A 18 -11.50 -9.29 -11.45
N TYR A 19 -11.17 -9.05 -10.18
CA TYR A 19 -10.66 -7.77 -9.74
C TYR A 19 -9.25 -7.49 -10.31
N ARG A 20 -8.39 -8.50 -10.35
CA ARG A 20 -7.06 -8.38 -10.96
C ARG A 20 -7.14 -8.08 -12.46
N ALA A 21 -8.15 -8.63 -13.14
CA ALA A 21 -8.38 -8.39 -14.57
C ALA A 21 -8.76 -6.93 -14.90
N LEU A 22 -9.28 -6.16 -13.94
CA LEU A 22 -9.51 -4.71 -14.12
C LEU A 22 -8.20 -3.91 -14.26
N TYR A 23 -7.09 -4.45 -13.73
CA TYR A 23 -5.79 -3.79 -13.74
C TYR A 23 -4.69 -4.73 -14.28
N PRO A 24 -4.75 -5.15 -15.54
CA PRO A 24 -3.90 -6.19 -16.11
C PRO A 24 -2.40 -5.80 -16.14
N ASN A 25 -2.12 -4.51 -16.11
CA ASN A 25 -0.76 -3.97 -16.11
C ASN A 25 -0.23 -3.63 -14.71
N ALA A 26 -0.99 -3.94 -13.65
CA ALA A 26 -0.53 -3.77 -12.27
C ALA A 26 0.26 -4.99 -11.80
N ILE A 27 1.18 -4.76 -10.90
CA ILE A 27 2.00 -5.82 -10.29
C ILE A 27 1.31 -6.28 -9.02
N TRP A 28 0.89 -7.55 -9.00
CA TRP A 28 0.17 -8.16 -7.88
C TRP A 28 1.06 -9.08 -7.06
N ARG A 29 2.07 -9.65 -7.70
CA ARG A 29 3.00 -10.63 -7.14
C ARG A 29 4.29 -10.63 -7.94
N ILE A 30 5.43 -10.90 -7.29
CA ILE A 30 6.75 -10.92 -7.92
C ILE A 30 7.47 -12.21 -7.51
N PRO A 31 7.16 -13.37 -8.13
CA PRO A 31 7.88 -14.61 -7.84
C PRO A 31 9.32 -14.52 -8.37
N VAL A 32 10.26 -15.04 -7.58
CA VAL A 32 11.67 -15.11 -7.96
C VAL A 32 12.04 -16.58 -8.20
N PRO A 33 12.55 -16.95 -9.38
CA PRO A 33 12.93 -18.33 -9.66
C PRO A 33 13.90 -18.86 -8.60
N ASN A 34 13.65 -20.08 -8.12
CA ASN A 34 14.47 -20.80 -7.15
C ASN A 34 14.67 -20.12 -5.79
N LYS A 35 13.85 -19.13 -5.45
CA LYS A 35 13.91 -18.42 -4.17
C LYS A 35 12.52 -18.14 -3.62
N LYS A 36 12.24 -18.63 -2.41
CA LYS A 36 11.02 -18.26 -1.70
C LYS A 36 11.16 -16.83 -1.19
N THR A 37 10.31 -15.93 -1.70
CA THR A 37 10.39 -14.50 -1.40
C THR A 37 9.00 -13.96 -1.09
N VAL A 38 8.91 -13.03 -0.14
CA VAL A 38 7.72 -12.22 0.13
C VAL A 38 8.13 -10.76 0.24
N TYR A 39 7.21 -9.86 -0.09
CA TYR A 39 7.43 -8.42 -0.04
C TYR A 39 6.49 -7.81 0.98
N LEU A 40 7.06 -7.32 2.09
CA LEU A 40 6.30 -6.58 3.09
C LEU A 40 6.12 -5.15 2.61
N THR A 41 4.89 -4.67 2.63
CA THR A 41 4.56 -3.30 2.26
C THR A 41 3.66 -2.66 3.31
N PHE A 42 3.85 -1.35 3.54
CA PHE A 42 3.10 -0.55 4.49
C PHE A 42 2.48 0.62 3.75
N ASP A 43 1.21 0.91 4.01
CA ASP A 43 0.46 1.99 3.39
C ASP A 43 0.04 3.03 4.45
N ASP A 44 -0.27 4.24 4.01
CA ASP A 44 -0.83 5.38 4.77
C ASP A 44 0.17 6.25 5.54
N GLY A 45 1.34 5.74 5.92
CA GLY A 45 2.36 6.51 6.66
C GLY A 45 3.05 7.62 5.84
N PRO A 46 4.12 8.22 6.38
CA PRO A 46 4.62 8.05 7.74
C PRO A 46 3.78 8.80 8.77
N ILE A 47 3.64 8.25 9.99
CA ILE A 47 3.06 8.92 11.15
C ILE A 47 3.90 8.67 12.41
N PRO A 48 3.96 9.63 13.36
CA PRO A 48 4.83 9.54 14.54
C PRO A 48 4.49 8.37 15.47
N GLU A 49 3.22 8.03 15.57
CA GLU A 49 2.71 7.05 16.53
C GLU A 49 3.07 5.61 16.15
N VAL A 50 3.16 5.31 14.84
CA VAL A 50 3.28 3.91 14.36
C VAL A 50 4.55 3.68 13.55
N THR A 51 4.87 4.56 12.59
CA THR A 51 5.97 4.31 11.64
C THR A 51 7.32 4.07 12.31
N PRO A 52 7.76 4.83 13.34
CA PRO A 52 9.05 4.57 14.01
C PRO A 52 9.10 3.19 14.65
N TRP A 53 8.02 2.75 15.30
CA TRP A 53 7.93 1.42 15.89
C TRP A 53 8.05 0.30 14.84
N VAL A 54 7.41 0.49 13.69
CA VAL A 54 7.53 -0.46 12.56
C VAL A 54 8.97 -0.54 12.08
N LEU A 55 9.65 0.61 11.94
CA LEU A 55 11.05 0.67 11.50
C LEU A 55 11.97 -0.07 12.48
N ASP A 56 11.81 0.16 13.79
CA ASP A 56 12.60 -0.52 14.82
C ASP A 56 12.37 -2.04 14.81
N LEU A 57 11.13 -2.46 14.58
CA LEU A 57 10.80 -3.88 14.45
C LEU A 57 11.45 -4.51 13.21
N LEU A 58 11.43 -3.85 12.08
CA LEU A 58 12.05 -4.32 10.85
C LEU A 58 13.58 -4.41 10.99
N ASP A 59 14.21 -3.43 11.63
CA ASP A 59 15.66 -3.45 11.90
C ASP A 59 16.04 -4.58 12.84
N LYS A 60 15.25 -4.84 13.90
CA LYS A 60 15.47 -5.97 14.81
C LYS A 60 15.58 -7.31 14.08
N TYR A 61 14.83 -7.49 13.00
CA TYR A 61 14.84 -8.72 12.20
C TYR A 61 15.68 -8.59 10.92
N ASN A 62 16.39 -7.49 10.71
CA ASN A 62 17.16 -7.19 9.49
C ASN A 62 16.31 -7.35 8.21
N ILE A 63 15.08 -6.85 8.24
CA ILE A 63 14.13 -6.92 7.12
C ILE A 63 14.00 -5.53 6.50
N LYS A 64 13.99 -5.48 5.16
CA LYS A 64 13.64 -4.26 4.42
C LYS A 64 12.25 -4.39 3.81
N ALA A 65 11.52 -3.29 3.80
CA ALA A 65 10.13 -3.21 3.32
C ALA A 65 9.95 -2.06 2.33
N THR A 66 8.77 -1.95 1.74
CA THR A 66 8.38 -0.81 0.90
C THR A 66 7.22 -0.06 1.58
N PHE A 67 7.35 1.26 1.71
CA PHE A 67 6.33 2.12 2.29
C PHE A 67 5.67 2.98 1.21
N PHE A 68 4.37 2.83 1.02
CA PHE A 68 3.56 3.67 0.14
C PHE A 68 3.05 4.87 0.93
N CYS A 69 3.81 5.96 0.85
CA CYS A 69 3.62 7.12 1.71
C CYS A 69 2.56 8.08 1.15
N VAL A 70 1.76 8.64 2.04
CA VAL A 70 0.84 9.74 1.76
C VAL A 70 1.62 11.05 1.75
N GLY A 71 1.55 11.83 0.68
CA GLY A 71 2.36 13.03 0.49
C GLY A 71 2.17 14.09 1.58
N ASP A 72 0.94 14.25 2.10
CA ASP A 72 0.67 15.18 3.21
C ASP A 72 1.34 14.75 4.51
N ASN A 73 1.44 13.43 4.75
CA ASN A 73 2.18 12.89 5.89
C ASN A 73 3.69 13.11 5.74
N VAL A 74 4.23 12.89 4.54
CA VAL A 74 5.65 13.20 4.25
C VAL A 74 5.93 14.69 4.47
N ARG A 75 5.03 15.59 4.03
CA ARG A 75 5.15 17.02 4.28
C ARG A 75 5.16 17.37 5.76
N LYS A 76 4.33 16.72 6.57
CA LYS A 76 4.22 16.96 8.02
C LYS A 76 5.36 16.33 8.82
N TYR A 77 5.77 15.14 8.44
CA TYR A 77 6.69 14.29 9.19
C TYR A 77 7.92 13.90 8.38
N GLY A 78 8.52 14.88 7.67
CA GLY A 78 9.67 14.68 6.80
C GLY A 78 10.85 13.98 7.48
N HIS A 79 11.10 14.26 8.77
CA HIS A 79 12.15 13.60 9.54
C HIS A 79 11.95 12.07 9.67
N ILE A 80 10.70 11.58 9.76
CA ILE A 80 10.39 10.15 9.80
C ILE A 80 10.58 9.53 8.41
N TYR A 81 10.18 10.26 7.36
CA TYR A 81 10.42 9.84 5.97
C TYR A 81 11.92 9.73 5.66
N ASP A 82 12.72 10.69 6.13
CA ASP A 82 14.19 10.66 5.99
C ASP A 82 14.81 9.49 6.75
N ASP A 83 14.31 9.18 7.95
CA ASP A 83 14.75 8.02 8.75
C ASP A 83 14.44 6.71 8.04
N LEU A 84 13.24 6.58 7.47
CA LEU A 84 12.83 5.45 6.66
C LEU A 84 13.81 5.19 5.49
N LEU A 85 14.19 6.25 4.77
CA LEU A 85 15.17 6.16 3.67
C LEU A 85 16.57 5.81 4.17
N LYS A 86 17.04 6.43 5.27
CA LYS A 86 18.35 6.16 5.88
C LYS A 86 18.48 4.70 6.33
N ARG A 87 17.41 4.10 6.83
CA ARG A 87 17.35 2.68 7.20
C ARG A 87 17.26 1.74 5.98
N GLY A 88 17.27 2.27 4.75
CA GLY A 88 17.35 1.51 3.50
C GLY A 88 16.03 0.86 3.07
N HIS A 89 14.89 1.37 3.52
CA HIS A 89 13.59 0.95 3.01
C HIS A 89 13.28 1.61 1.67
N ALA A 90 12.45 0.95 0.84
CA ALA A 90 11.95 1.52 -0.39
C ALA A 90 10.69 2.35 -0.13
N VAL A 91 10.44 3.33 -1.01
CA VAL A 91 9.23 4.18 -0.93
C VAL A 91 8.43 4.13 -2.21
N GLY A 92 7.13 4.33 -2.10
CA GLY A 92 6.19 4.49 -3.19
C GLY A 92 5.21 5.64 -2.91
N ASN A 93 4.58 6.14 -3.96
CA ASN A 93 3.59 7.21 -3.90
C ASN A 93 2.21 6.65 -3.60
N HIS A 94 1.52 7.19 -2.59
CA HIS A 94 0.15 6.83 -2.20
C HIS A 94 -0.80 8.03 -2.30
N THR A 95 -0.64 8.88 -3.35
CA THR A 95 -1.26 10.20 -3.54
C THR A 95 -0.86 11.23 -2.46
N PHE A 96 -1.26 12.49 -2.62
CA PHE A 96 -0.92 13.50 -1.63
C PHE A 96 -1.92 13.54 -0.47
N HIS A 97 -3.23 13.44 -0.77
CA HIS A 97 -4.31 13.50 0.22
C HIS A 97 -5.02 12.15 0.42
N HIS A 98 -4.38 11.03 0.04
CA HIS A 98 -4.99 9.70 0.11
C HIS A 98 -6.32 9.60 -0.67
N LEU A 99 -6.38 10.21 -1.88
CA LEU A 99 -7.59 10.26 -2.69
C LEU A 99 -7.92 8.90 -3.31
N GLN A 100 -9.19 8.48 -3.19
CA GLN A 100 -9.71 7.31 -3.90
C GLN A 100 -9.94 7.61 -5.39
N GLY A 101 -9.39 6.77 -6.26
CA GLY A 101 -9.54 6.96 -7.71
C GLY A 101 -10.99 6.88 -8.18
N TRP A 102 -11.82 5.99 -7.59
CA TRP A 102 -13.24 5.84 -7.96
C TRP A 102 -14.11 7.06 -7.64
N LEU A 103 -13.76 7.80 -6.59
CA LEU A 103 -14.55 8.95 -6.13
C LEU A 103 -14.05 10.27 -6.71
N ASN A 104 -12.97 10.24 -7.49
CA ASN A 104 -12.33 11.45 -7.99
C ASN A 104 -12.17 11.42 -9.51
N ARG A 105 -12.41 12.57 -10.16
CA ARG A 105 -12.12 12.75 -11.58
C ARG A 105 -10.64 12.47 -11.85
N SER A 106 -10.34 11.88 -13.00
CA SER A 106 -8.97 11.48 -13.37
C SER A 106 -7.97 12.63 -13.25
N TRP A 107 -8.36 13.86 -13.65
CA TRP A 107 -7.51 15.04 -13.50
C TRP A 107 -7.15 15.34 -12.05
N THR A 108 -8.14 15.37 -11.15
CA THR A 108 -7.95 15.61 -9.71
C THR A 108 -7.03 14.56 -9.10
N PHE A 109 -7.30 13.29 -9.38
CA PHE A 109 -6.51 12.16 -8.89
C PHE A 109 -5.04 12.21 -9.37
N LEU A 110 -4.83 12.52 -10.66
CA LEU A 110 -3.49 12.63 -11.24
C LEU A 110 -2.71 13.83 -10.69
N ASN A 111 -3.37 14.97 -10.53
CA ASN A 111 -2.72 16.15 -9.94
C ASN A 111 -2.32 15.90 -8.50
N ASP A 112 -3.15 15.23 -7.72
CA ASP A 112 -2.86 14.86 -6.34
C ASP A 112 -1.66 13.89 -6.27
N THR A 113 -1.61 12.92 -7.18
CA THR A 113 -0.46 12.02 -7.33
C THR A 113 0.81 12.79 -7.73
N GLN A 114 0.72 13.75 -8.64
CA GLN A 114 1.87 14.55 -9.04
C GLN A 114 2.34 15.51 -7.92
N LYS A 115 1.42 16.03 -7.12
CA LYS A 115 1.77 16.82 -5.92
C LYS A 115 2.62 15.99 -4.95
N ALA A 116 2.25 14.73 -4.70
CA ALA A 116 3.04 13.82 -3.86
C ALA A 116 4.42 13.52 -4.47
N LYS A 117 4.54 13.45 -5.80
CA LYS A 117 5.82 13.20 -6.48
C LYS A 117 6.89 14.25 -6.17
N GLY A 118 6.49 15.48 -5.85
CA GLY A 118 7.41 16.55 -5.43
C GLY A 118 8.13 16.25 -4.11
N LEU A 119 7.61 15.34 -3.31
CA LEU A 119 8.18 14.93 -2.01
C LEU A 119 8.67 13.48 -2.02
N ILE A 120 8.02 12.61 -2.80
CA ILE A 120 8.28 11.15 -2.84
C ILE A 120 8.94 10.81 -4.17
N HIS A 121 10.26 10.72 -4.18
CA HIS A 121 11.06 10.45 -5.39
C HIS A 121 11.07 8.95 -5.73
N SER A 122 9.92 8.45 -6.21
CA SER A 122 9.74 7.05 -6.59
C SER A 122 8.88 6.93 -7.85
N ASN A 123 9.10 5.86 -8.61
CA ASN A 123 8.22 5.45 -9.69
C ASN A 123 7.23 4.35 -9.28
N LEU A 124 7.27 3.91 -8.02
CA LEU A 124 6.27 2.99 -7.48
C LEU A 124 5.03 3.79 -7.06
N PHE A 125 3.87 3.29 -7.41
CA PHE A 125 2.59 3.88 -7.06
C PHE A 125 1.62 2.81 -6.59
N ARG A 126 0.92 3.06 -5.50
CA ARG A 126 -0.23 2.25 -5.07
C ARG A 126 -1.44 3.16 -4.94
N PRO A 127 -2.56 2.83 -5.60
CA PRO A 127 -3.78 3.62 -5.45
C PRO A 127 -4.38 3.41 -4.06
N PRO A 128 -4.80 4.48 -3.36
CA PRO A 128 -5.56 4.35 -2.12
C PRO A 128 -6.76 3.42 -2.28
N HIS A 129 -6.95 2.53 -1.30
CA HIS A 129 -7.98 1.48 -1.29
C HIS A 129 -7.91 0.50 -2.48
N GLY A 130 -6.88 0.55 -3.30
CA GLY A 130 -6.75 -0.26 -4.53
C GLY A 130 -7.62 0.21 -5.70
N HIS A 131 -8.31 1.33 -5.60
CA HIS A 131 -9.36 1.70 -6.53
C HIS A 131 -8.95 2.78 -7.53
N MET A 132 -9.14 2.50 -8.81
CA MET A 132 -8.95 3.46 -9.92
C MET A 132 -10.06 3.27 -10.96
N ILE A 133 -10.45 4.35 -11.64
CA ILE A 133 -11.31 4.30 -12.84
C ILE A 133 -10.44 4.41 -14.09
N PHE A 134 -10.92 3.83 -15.21
CA PHE A 134 -10.33 4.12 -16.52
C PHE A 134 -10.55 5.62 -16.85
N PRO A 135 -9.56 6.40 -17.32
CA PRO A 135 -8.23 5.98 -17.80
C PRO A 135 -7.06 6.16 -16.82
N GLN A 136 -7.31 6.30 -15.50
CA GLN A 136 -6.27 6.62 -14.50
C GLN A 136 -5.04 5.67 -14.55
N PRO A 137 -5.19 4.33 -14.62
CA PRO A 137 -4.04 3.42 -14.69
C PRO A 137 -3.15 3.69 -15.92
N THR A 138 -3.77 3.95 -17.08
CA THR A 138 -3.06 4.24 -18.31
C THR A 138 -2.29 5.55 -18.22
N LEU A 139 -2.90 6.58 -17.64
CA LEU A 139 -2.29 7.90 -17.49
C LEU A 139 -1.13 7.87 -16.49
N LEU A 140 -1.27 7.14 -15.38
CA LEU A 140 -0.18 6.91 -14.42
C LEU A 140 1.01 6.20 -15.08
N LYS A 141 0.74 5.16 -15.86
CA LYS A 141 1.77 4.44 -16.61
C LYS A 141 2.50 5.35 -17.60
N LYS A 142 1.77 6.21 -18.34
CA LYS A 142 2.37 7.22 -19.24
C LYS A 142 3.26 8.23 -18.50
N LYS A 143 3.00 8.47 -17.20
CA LYS A 143 3.83 9.31 -16.33
C LYS A 143 5.02 8.55 -15.69
N GLY A 144 5.25 7.30 -16.09
CA GLY A 144 6.37 6.47 -15.65
C GLY A 144 6.12 5.67 -14.37
N TYR A 145 4.91 5.66 -13.83
CA TYR A 145 4.61 4.88 -12.64
C TYR A 145 4.44 3.39 -12.92
N LYS A 146 4.96 2.57 -12.02
CA LYS A 146 4.65 1.14 -11.88
C LYS A 146 3.56 1.00 -10.82
N ILE A 147 2.39 0.49 -11.21
CA ILE A 147 1.26 0.31 -10.29
C ILE A 147 1.48 -0.99 -9.52
N ILE A 148 1.64 -0.87 -8.21
CA ILE A 148 1.88 -1.98 -7.30
C ILE A 148 0.60 -2.23 -6.50
N MET A 149 0.00 -3.37 -6.73
CA MET A 149 -1.15 -3.87 -5.97
C MET A 149 -0.66 -4.87 -4.90
N TRP A 150 -1.45 -5.86 -4.54
CA TRP A 150 -1.11 -6.85 -3.53
C TRP A 150 -1.67 -8.24 -3.84
N ASP A 151 -1.01 -9.25 -3.32
CA ASP A 151 -1.51 -10.62 -3.31
C ASP A 151 -2.29 -10.93 -2.02
N VAL A 152 -1.87 -10.32 -0.90
CA VAL A 152 -2.50 -10.49 0.41
C VAL A 152 -2.68 -9.14 1.09
N VAL A 153 -3.89 -8.83 1.55
CA VAL A 153 -4.16 -7.75 2.50
C VAL A 153 -4.39 -8.32 3.89
N THR A 154 -3.68 -7.82 4.87
CA THR A 154 -3.70 -8.36 6.24
C THR A 154 -4.99 -8.07 6.98
N ARG A 155 -5.65 -6.96 6.62
CA ARG A 155 -6.83 -6.39 7.31
C ARG A 155 -6.51 -5.94 8.74
N ASP A 156 -5.26 -5.55 8.99
CA ASP A 156 -4.79 -4.99 10.26
C ASP A 156 -5.55 -3.75 10.73
N TYR A 157 -6.17 -3.01 9.80
CA TYR A 157 -7.05 -1.87 10.07
C TYR A 157 -8.47 -2.27 10.54
N SER A 158 -8.79 -3.55 10.59
CA SER A 158 -10.15 -4.01 10.89
C SER A 158 -10.39 -4.13 12.39
N LYS A 159 -11.29 -3.32 12.93
CA LYS A 159 -11.75 -3.38 14.34
C LYS A 159 -12.38 -4.73 14.74
N TYR A 160 -12.66 -5.61 13.76
CA TYR A 160 -13.29 -6.92 13.98
C TYR A 160 -12.30 -8.07 13.93
N MET A 161 -10.99 -7.78 13.78
CA MET A 161 -9.96 -8.81 13.71
C MET A 161 -8.97 -8.67 14.86
N THR A 162 -8.69 -9.79 15.51
CA THR A 162 -7.62 -9.87 16.49
C THR A 162 -6.26 -10.00 15.79
N PRO A 163 -5.14 -9.63 16.43
CA PRO A 163 -3.80 -9.82 15.89
C PRO A 163 -3.52 -11.28 15.48
N LYS A 164 -4.06 -12.25 16.22
CA LYS A 164 -3.95 -13.68 15.88
C LYS A 164 -4.65 -14.00 14.55
N GLN A 165 -5.85 -13.46 14.32
CA GLN A 165 -6.58 -13.68 13.06
C GLN A 165 -5.86 -13.00 11.87
N VAL A 166 -5.28 -11.82 12.08
CA VAL A 166 -4.43 -11.15 11.09
C VAL A 166 -3.25 -12.04 10.70
N LEU A 167 -2.54 -12.59 11.69
CA LEU A 167 -1.41 -13.51 11.46
C LEU A 167 -1.82 -14.77 10.72
N GLU A 168 -2.95 -15.38 11.10
CA GLU A 168 -3.44 -16.60 10.44
C GLU A 168 -3.85 -16.33 8.98
N ASN A 169 -4.45 -15.18 8.68
CA ASN A 169 -4.73 -14.76 7.31
C ASN A 169 -3.44 -14.62 6.49
N VAL A 170 -2.44 -13.94 7.03
CA VAL A 170 -1.13 -13.81 6.35
C VAL A 170 -0.55 -15.18 6.05
N LYS A 171 -0.48 -16.08 7.04
CA LYS A 171 0.05 -17.44 6.85
C LYS A 171 -0.73 -18.24 5.81
N ARG A 172 -2.06 -18.14 5.82
CA ARG A 172 -2.95 -18.92 4.95
C ARG A 172 -2.82 -18.53 3.49
N TYR A 173 -2.69 -17.25 3.19
CA TYR A 173 -2.77 -16.73 1.83
C TYR A 173 -1.41 -16.38 1.21
N THR A 174 -0.36 -16.30 2.03
CA THR A 174 0.99 -16.00 1.54
C THR A 174 1.58 -17.17 0.75
N ARG A 175 2.14 -16.83 -0.39
CA ARG A 175 2.84 -17.76 -1.28
C ARG A 175 4.08 -17.06 -1.86
N ASP A 176 4.91 -17.80 -2.58
CA ASP A 176 6.11 -17.23 -3.18
C ASP A 176 5.80 -16.00 -4.05
N GLY A 177 6.56 -14.94 -3.86
CA GLY A 177 6.40 -13.65 -4.53
C GLY A 177 5.23 -12.79 -4.03
N SER A 178 4.50 -13.20 -2.97
CA SER A 178 3.39 -12.40 -2.46
C SER A 178 3.84 -11.00 -2.02
N ILE A 179 3.10 -9.99 -2.49
CA ILE A 179 3.14 -8.63 -1.95
C ILE A 179 2.07 -8.57 -0.86
N ILE A 180 2.47 -8.28 0.37
CA ILE A 180 1.62 -8.29 1.56
C ILE A 180 1.44 -6.85 2.04
N VAL A 181 0.18 -6.43 2.24
CA VAL A 181 -0.15 -5.07 2.70
C VAL A 181 -0.44 -5.06 4.19
N PHE A 182 0.31 -4.24 4.90
CA PHE A 182 0.05 -3.73 6.23
C PHE A 182 -0.20 -2.21 6.16
N HIS A 183 -0.61 -1.61 7.27
CA HIS A 183 -0.80 -0.17 7.38
C HIS A 183 -0.03 0.38 8.57
N ASP A 184 0.82 1.38 8.32
CA ASP A 184 1.49 2.15 9.38
C ASP A 184 0.67 3.42 9.68
N SER A 185 -0.56 3.20 10.13
CA SER A 185 -1.53 4.25 10.45
C SER A 185 -2.32 3.92 11.72
N LEU A 186 -2.95 4.94 12.35
CA LEU A 186 -3.76 4.76 13.57
C LEU A 186 -4.95 3.81 13.40
N LYS A 187 -5.35 3.51 12.17
CA LYS A 187 -6.41 2.53 11.89
C LYS A 187 -5.97 1.09 12.19
N ALA A 188 -4.65 0.83 12.22
CA ALA A 188 -4.07 -0.46 12.53
C ALA A 188 -3.67 -0.59 14.01
N GLU A 189 -3.93 0.43 14.82
CA GLU A 189 -3.78 0.40 16.27
C GLU A 189 -4.90 -0.47 16.88
N VAL A 190 -4.55 -1.58 17.50
CA VAL A 190 -5.47 -2.52 18.17
C VAL A 190 -5.14 -2.56 19.65
#